data_2b7b8ef55f40a31050c4cf63f3d7538c
#
_entry.id   2b7b8ef55f40a31050c4cf63f3d7538c
#
_cell.length_a   1.000
_cell.length_b   1.000
_cell.length_c   1.000
_cell.angle_alpha   90.00
_cell.angle_beta   90.00
_cell.angle_gamma   90.00
#
_symmetry.space_group_name_H-M   'P 1'
#
loop_
_entity.id
_entity.type
_entity.pdbx_description
1 polymer ?
#
loop_
_entity_poly.entity_id
_entity_poly.type
_entity_poly.pdbx_seq_one_letter_code
_entity_poly.pdbx_strand_id
1 'polypeptide(L)'
;MSIASNSTVIILGSTGSIGTQGLDVISRHPERFTVTGLAAGGAHIELLAQQAAQFHVPEVAVFDETKVPALQAALAQAGAQGVRVTGGPDSVIAMAGSGANVVLNGITGSIGLEPSIAALKAGSQLALANKESVVAGGHLLFSAQVRENQINPVDSEHSAIWQSLRSGTHAEVAKLVVTASGGPFRGWKRADMENITPEQALHHPTWNMGPVVTINSSTLMNKGLEVIEASRLFNVSPERIDVTVHPQSIVHSMVEFVDGATICQASPPDMRLPIALGLSAPDRMTNVAAACDWTKAATWTFEPLDDEAFPAVQLARHCLAASEKHTAVLNAANEQAVHAFLDHRLPYLGIVDTVKAVLDQMDAELRGNPLFTDVEEMNQLELEARRRADNLINKQ
;
A
#
# COMPACT_ATOMS: atom_id res chain seq x y z
N MET A 1 -4.60 17.86 -15.85
CA MET A 1 -5.53 17.55 -16.98
C MET A 1 -6.76 16.92 -16.33
N SER A 2 -7.97 17.43 -16.64
CA SER A 2 -9.21 16.73 -16.28
C SER A 2 -9.22 15.37 -16.96
N ILE A 3 -9.55 14.31 -16.24
CA ILE A 3 -9.70 12.98 -16.84
C ILE A 3 -10.85 13.08 -17.84
N ALA A 4 -10.58 12.70 -19.09
CA ALA A 4 -11.58 12.70 -20.16
C ALA A 4 -12.79 11.84 -19.71
N SER A 5 -14.00 12.21 -20.16
CA SER A 5 -15.16 11.35 -19.99
C SER A 5 -14.85 9.95 -20.56
N ASN A 6 -15.08 8.89 -19.79
CA ASN A 6 -14.81 7.50 -20.12
C ASN A 6 -13.31 7.10 -20.17
N SER A 7 -12.62 7.26 -19.02
CA SER A 7 -11.24 6.79 -18.85
C SER A 7 -11.15 5.27 -18.78
N THR A 8 -10.18 4.69 -19.49
CA THR A 8 -9.88 3.26 -19.39
C THR A 8 -9.11 2.95 -18.11
N VAL A 9 -9.51 1.89 -17.42
CA VAL A 9 -8.93 1.50 -16.12
C VAL A 9 -8.52 0.03 -16.14
N ILE A 10 -7.32 -0.24 -15.65
CA ILE A 10 -6.86 -1.59 -15.30
C ILE A 10 -6.79 -1.69 -13.77
N ILE A 11 -7.24 -2.81 -13.21
CA ILE A 11 -7.16 -3.07 -11.78
C ILE A 11 -6.30 -4.31 -11.52
N LEU A 12 -5.19 -4.10 -10.85
CA LEU A 12 -4.28 -5.14 -10.41
C LEU A 12 -4.61 -5.48 -8.94
N GLY A 13 -4.81 -6.77 -8.64
CA GLY A 13 -5.34 -7.22 -7.35
C GLY A 13 -6.86 -7.02 -7.22
N SER A 14 -7.61 -7.24 -8.30
CA SER A 14 -9.05 -6.92 -8.41
C SER A 14 -9.94 -7.63 -7.39
N THR A 15 -9.56 -8.83 -6.95
CA THR A 15 -10.29 -9.63 -5.96
C THR A 15 -9.92 -9.29 -4.51
N GLY A 16 -8.91 -8.45 -4.29
CA GLY A 16 -8.50 -7.96 -2.98
C GLY A 16 -9.37 -6.78 -2.49
N SER A 17 -9.10 -6.32 -1.26
CA SER A 17 -9.86 -5.23 -0.63
C SER A 17 -9.86 -3.94 -1.45
N ILE A 18 -8.72 -3.51 -1.98
CA ILE A 18 -8.60 -2.30 -2.81
C ILE A 18 -9.30 -2.49 -4.15
N GLY A 19 -9.09 -3.64 -4.81
CA GLY A 19 -9.68 -3.92 -6.12
C GLY A 19 -11.20 -3.97 -6.10
N THR A 20 -11.78 -4.65 -5.10
CA THR A 20 -13.25 -4.74 -4.94
C THR A 20 -13.87 -3.37 -4.64
N GLN A 21 -13.23 -2.55 -3.81
CA GLN A 21 -13.68 -1.18 -3.54
C GLN A 21 -13.47 -0.25 -4.75
N GLY A 22 -12.40 -0.45 -5.53
CA GLY A 22 -12.20 0.25 -6.80
C GLY A 22 -13.32 -0.03 -7.81
N LEU A 23 -13.70 -1.30 -7.94
CA LEU A 23 -14.84 -1.71 -8.78
C LEU A 23 -16.17 -1.16 -8.26
N ASP A 24 -16.38 -1.10 -6.93
CA ASP A 24 -17.56 -0.47 -6.34
C ASP A 24 -17.63 1.03 -6.71
N VAL A 25 -16.52 1.76 -6.60
CA VAL A 25 -16.45 3.16 -7.02
C VAL A 25 -16.77 3.31 -8.51
N ILE A 26 -16.17 2.50 -9.37
CA ILE A 26 -16.39 2.53 -10.83
C ILE A 26 -17.83 2.20 -11.18
N SER A 27 -18.45 1.22 -10.51
CA SER A 27 -19.83 0.84 -10.76
C SER A 27 -20.86 1.96 -10.50
N ARG A 28 -20.51 2.90 -9.63
CA ARG A 28 -21.34 4.08 -9.31
C ARG A 28 -21.13 5.24 -10.29
N HIS A 29 -20.12 5.15 -11.16
CA HIS A 29 -19.72 6.18 -12.12
C HIS A 29 -19.44 5.58 -13.51
N PRO A 30 -20.37 4.79 -14.09
CA PRO A 30 -20.13 4.07 -15.34
C PRO A 30 -19.90 4.99 -16.55
N GLU A 31 -20.34 6.24 -16.45
CA GLU A 31 -20.12 7.27 -17.48
C GLU A 31 -18.68 7.80 -17.49
N ARG A 32 -17.90 7.56 -16.43
CA ARG A 32 -16.54 8.08 -16.29
C ARG A 32 -15.46 7.05 -16.59
N PHE A 33 -15.76 5.75 -16.43
CA PHE A 33 -14.75 4.70 -16.47
C PHE A 33 -15.19 3.50 -17.30
N THR A 34 -14.23 2.93 -18.03
CA THR A 34 -14.33 1.61 -18.66
C THR A 34 -13.23 0.72 -18.14
N VAL A 35 -13.57 -0.41 -17.51
CA VAL A 35 -12.59 -1.39 -17.04
C VAL A 35 -12.11 -2.21 -18.24
N THR A 36 -10.82 -2.11 -18.58
CA THR A 36 -10.21 -2.78 -19.74
C THR A 36 -9.37 -3.99 -19.36
N GLY A 37 -9.01 -4.14 -18.10
CA GLY A 37 -8.23 -5.29 -17.61
C GLY A 37 -8.41 -5.51 -16.12
N LEU A 38 -8.45 -6.79 -15.73
CA LEU A 38 -8.44 -7.22 -14.33
C LEU A 38 -7.32 -8.24 -14.13
N ALA A 39 -6.52 -8.05 -13.08
CA ALA A 39 -5.52 -9.04 -12.67
C ALA A 39 -5.73 -9.45 -11.22
N ALA A 40 -5.49 -10.74 -10.92
CA ALA A 40 -5.55 -11.27 -9.56
C ALA A 40 -4.55 -12.41 -9.34
N GLY A 41 -4.25 -12.75 -8.08
CA GLY A 41 -3.31 -13.81 -7.72
C GLY A 41 -3.77 -15.23 -8.10
N GLY A 42 -5.10 -15.48 -8.07
CA GLY A 42 -5.67 -16.81 -8.38
C GLY A 42 -6.38 -17.50 -7.19
N ALA A 43 -6.43 -16.88 -6.01
CA ALA A 43 -7.13 -17.45 -4.85
C ALA A 43 -8.66 -17.40 -4.96
N HIS A 44 -9.22 -16.43 -5.70
CA HIS A 44 -10.67 -16.18 -5.82
C HIS A 44 -11.10 -16.12 -7.28
N ILE A 45 -11.00 -17.27 -7.97
CA ILE A 45 -11.23 -17.39 -9.42
C ILE A 45 -12.67 -17.05 -9.80
N GLU A 46 -13.64 -17.52 -9.04
CA GLU A 46 -15.06 -17.29 -9.28
C GLU A 46 -15.40 -15.79 -9.16
N LEU A 47 -14.83 -15.10 -8.16
CA LEU A 47 -15.01 -13.65 -8.01
C LEU A 47 -14.40 -12.89 -9.18
N LEU A 48 -13.19 -13.28 -9.63
CA LEU A 48 -12.53 -12.68 -10.79
C LEU A 48 -13.38 -12.82 -12.07
N ALA A 49 -13.97 -14.01 -12.29
CA ALA A 49 -14.86 -14.25 -13.42
C ALA A 49 -16.17 -13.44 -13.34
N GLN A 50 -16.75 -13.33 -12.15
CA GLN A 50 -17.94 -12.49 -11.91
C GLN A 50 -17.64 -11.01 -12.18
N GLN A 51 -16.50 -10.49 -11.70
CA GLN A 51 -16.05 -9.13 -11.96
C GLN A 51 -15.87 -8.89 -13.46
N ALA A 52 -15.22 -9.81 -14.17
CA ALA A 52 -15.03 -9.70 -15.62
C ALA A 52 -16.36 -9.68 -16.40
N ALA A 53 -17.32 -10.52 -16.00
CA ALA A 53 -18.66 -10.51 -16.60
C ALA A 53 -19.44 -9.22 -16.31
N GLN A 54 -19.43 -8.77 -15.05
CA GLN A 54 -20.16 -7.57 -14.60
C GLN A 54 -19.68 -6.30 -15.31
N PHE A 55 -18.36 -6.15 -15.49
CA PHE A 55 -17.76 -4.96 -16.09
C PHE A 55 -17.46 -5.13 -17.59
N HIS A 56 -17.87 -6.24 -18.19
CA HIS A 56 -17.64 -6.55 -19.61
C HIS A 56 -16.16 -6.41 -20.02
N VAL A 57 -15.27 -6.91 -19.17
CA VAL A 57 -13.82 -6.73 -19.32
C VAL A 57 -13.29 -7.57 -20.47
N PRO A 58 -12.52 -7.00 -21.43
CA PRO A 58 -12.02 -7.75 -22.57
C PRO A 58 -10.86 -8.70 -22.23
N GLU A 59 -10.13 -8.44 -21.12
CA GLU A 59 -8.94 -9.22 -20.75
C GLU A 59 -8.82 -9.41 -19.26
N VAL A 60 -8.42 -10.63 -18.85
CA VAL A 60 -8.14 -10.99 -17.45
C VAL A 60 -6.79 -11.69 -17.37
N ALA A 61 -5.96 -11.31 -16.40
CA ALA A 61 -4.70 -11.97 -16.08
C ALA A 61 -4.76 -12.64 -14.70
N VAL A 62 -4.23 -13.85 -14.59
CA VAL A 62 -4.05 -14.54 -13.31
C VAL A 62 -2.56 -14.80 -13.07
N PHE A 63 -2.06 -14.37 -11.89
CA PHE A 63 -0.63 -14.48 -11.56
C PHE A 63 -0.18 -15.96 -11.48
N ASP A 64 -0.99 -16.84 -10.88
CA ASP A 64 -0.78 -18.27 -10.89
C ASP A 64 -1.27 -18.87 -12.21
N GLU A 65 -0.37 -19.14 -13.14
CA GLU A 65 -0.69 -19.67 -14.48
C GLU A 65 -1.41 -21.03 -14.41
N THR A 66 -1.23 -21.80 -13.35
CA THR A 66 -1.92 -23.09 -13.17
C THR A 66 -3.44 -22.93 -13.01
N LYS A 67 -3.90 -21.71 -12.71
CA LYS A 67 -5.32 -21.36 -12.56
C LYS A 67 -6.01 -20.96 -13.86
N VAL A 68 -5.28 -20.80 -14.96
CA VAL A 68 -5.85 -20.41 -16.26
C VAL A 68 -7.02 -21.30 -16.69
N PRO A 69 -6.93 -22.65 -16.65
CA PRO A 69 -8.07 -23.50 -17.04
C PRO A 69 -9.30 -23.31 -16.14
N ALA A 70 -9.09 -23.15 -14.83
CA ALA A 70 -10.18 -22.90 -13.88
C ALA A 70 -10.86 -21.54 -14.13
N LEU A 71 -10.06 -20.50 -14.42
CA LEU A 71 -10.59 -19.18 -14.77
C LEU A 71 -11.39 -19.19 -16.06
N GLN A 72 -10.93 -19.89 -17.11
CA GLN A 72 -11.67 -20.05 -18.35
C GLN A 72 -13.04 -20.73 -18.13
N ALA A 73 -13.07 -21.77 -17.30
CA ALA A 73 -14.31 -22.46 -16.93
C ALA A 73 -15.27 -21.55 -16.15
N ALA A 74 -14.74 -20.79 -15.17
CA ALA A 74 -15.54 -19.84 -14.39
C ALA A 74 -16.10 -18.70 -15.25
N LEU A 75 -15.31 -18.15 -16.18
CA LEU A 75 -15.78 -17.13 -17.14
C LEU A 75 -16.91 -17.66 -18.03
N ALA A 76 -16.80 -18.92 -18.51
CA ALA A 76 -17.87 -19.54 -19.28
C ALA A 76 -19.16 -19.66 -18.47
N GLN A 77 -19.06 -20.06 -17.19
CA GLN A 77 -20.22 -20.16 -16.28
C GLN A 77 -20.82 -18.78 -15.96
N ALA A 78 -19.98 -17.73 -15.85
CA ALA A 78 -20.41 -16.36 -15.64
C ALA A 78 -21.00 -15.69 -16.91
N GLY A 79 -21.04 -16.37 -18.06
CA GLY A 79 -21.52 -15.81 -19.32
C GLY A 79 -20.54 -14.86 -20.01
N ALA A 80 -19.29 -14.88 -19.63
CA ALA A 80 -18.22 -14.02 -20.17
C ALA A 80 -17.32 -14.75 -21.19
N GLN A 81 -17.96 -15.48 -22.13
CA GLN A 81 -17.22 -16.12 -23.23
C GLN A 81 -16.60 -15.06 -24.14
N GLY A 82 -15.34 -15.25 -24.50
CA GLY A 82 -14.61 -14.32 -25.36
C GLY A 82 -13.67 -13.37 -24.60
N VAL A 83 -13.67 -13.37 -23.27
CA VAL A 83 -12.65 -12.68 -22.49
C VAL A 83 -11.31 -13.35 -22.72
N ARG A 84 -10.31 -12.56 -23.06
CA ARG A 84 -8.93 -13.04 -23.20
C ARG A 84 -8.37 -13.36 -21.81
N VAL A 85 -7.87 -14.58 -21.64
CA VAL A 85 -7.26 -15.04 -20.38
C VAL A 85 -5.77 -15.25 -20.57
N THR A 86 -4.97 -14.64 -19.71
CA THR A 86 -3.52 -14.79 -19.67
C THR A 86 -3.07 -15.23 -18.27
N GLY A 87 -1.91 -15.88 -18.15
CA GLY A 87 -1.39 -16.38 -16.87
C GLY A 87 0.10 -16.14 -16.71
N GLY A 88 0.53 -16.16 -15.45
CA GLY A 88 1.91 -15.93 -15.04
C GLY A 88 2.24 -14.46 -14.74
N PRO A 89 3.38 -14.19 -14.04
CA PRO A 89 3.83 -12.86 -13.67
C PRO A 89 3.92 -11.89 -14.85
N ASP A 90 4.52 -12.34 -15.97
CA ASP A 90 4.72 -11.53 -17.17
C ASP A 90 3.39 -11.06 -17.78
N SER A 91 2.32 -11.83 -17.62
CA SER A 91 1.01 -11.45 -18.12
C SER A 91 0.41 -10.27 -17.32
N VAL A 92 0.67 -10.20 -16.01
CA VAL A 92 0.24 -9.09 -15.15
C VAL A 92 1.03 -7.84 -15.48
N ILE A 93 2.35 -7.96 -15.71
CA ILE A 93 3.23 -6.87 -16.12
C ILE A 93 2.79 -6.33 -17.51
N ALA A 94 2.57 -7.22 -18.47
CA ALA A 94 2.13 -6.84 -19.81
C ALA A 94 0.77 -6.14 -19.80
N MET A 95 -0.18 -6.62 -19.00
CA MET A 95 -1.48 -5.96 -18.80
C MET A 95 -1.31 -4.55 -18.24
N ALA A 96 -0.53 -4.40 -17.16
CA ALA A 96 -0.25 -3.10 -16.56
C ALA A 96 0.36 -2.10 -17.56
N GLY A 97 1.25 -2.59 -18.43
CA GLY A 97 1.92 -1.82 -19.49
C GLY A 97 1.11 -1.62 -20.79
N SER A 98 -0.16 -2.01 -20.85
CA SER A 98 -0.95 -1.94 -22.09
C SER A 98 -1.46 -0.53 -22.46
N GLY A 99 -1.19 0.49 -21.62
CA GLY A 99 -1.47 1.90 -21.95
C GLY A 99 -2.89 2.35 -21.59
N ALA A 100 -3.53 1.78 -20.57
CA ALA A 100 -4.76 2.32 -20.01
C ALA A 100 -4.54 3.74 -19.45
N ASN A 101 -5.60 4.55 -19.37
CA ASN A 101 -5.49 5.90 -18.80
C ASN A 101 -5.06 5.85 -17.33
N VAL A 102 -5.62 4.90 -16.56
CA VAL A 102 -5.32 4.70 -15.15
C VAL A 102 -5.06 3.22 -14.87
N VAL A 103 -4.05 2.93 -14.07
CA VAL A 103 -3.82 1.60 -13.49
C VAL A 103 -3.94 1.72 -11.96
N LEU A 104 -4.92 1.03 -11.38
CA LEU A 104 -5.05 0.87 -9.92
C LEU A 104 -4.24 -0.35 -9.51
N ASN A 105 -3.15 -0.14 -8.76
CA ASN A 105 -2.35 -1.24 -8.24
C ASN A 105 -2.65 -1.49 -6.76
N GLY A 106 -3.41 -2.56 -6.49
CA GLY A 106 -3.74 -3.08 -5.16
C GLY A 106 -3.12 -4.47 -4.90
N ILE A 107 -2.05 -4.83 -5.61
CA ILE A 107 -1.26 -6.03 -5.31
C ILE A 107 -0.59 -5.86 -3.95
N THR A 108 -0.48 -6.92 -3.18
CA THR A 108 0.25 -6.93 -1.89
C THR A 108 1.68 -7.44 -2.12
N GLY A 109 2.67 -6.82 -1.48
CA GLY A 109 4.06 -7.22 -1.55
C GLY A 109 4.83 -6.56 -2.70
N SER A 110 6.16 -6.74 -2.70
CA SER A 110 7.08 -6.13 -3.67
C SER A 110 6.88 -6.61 -5.11
N ILE A 111 6.20 -7.75 -5.32
CA ILE A 111 5.79 -8.22 -6.66
C ILE A 111 4.90 -7.21 -7.42
N GLY A 112 4.32 -6.23 -6.75
CA GLY A 112 3.59 -5.12 -7.37
C GLY A 112 4.47 -4.07 -8.05
N LEU A 113 5.79 -4.10 -7.84
CA LEU A 113 6.71 -3.08 -8.38
C LEU A 113 6.83 -3.13 -9.91
N GLU A 114 7.09 -4.29 -10.48
CA GLU A 114 7.27 -4.42 -11.94
C GLU A 114 6.01 -4.02 -12.72
N PRO A 115 4.79 -4.43 -12.32
CA PRO A 115 3.56 -3.90 -12.91
C PRO A 115 3.41 -2.38 -12.74
N SER A 116 3.83 -1.80 -11.59
CA SER A 116 3.82 -0.35 -11.39
C SER A 116 4.77 0.36 -12.37
N ILE A 117 5.99 -0.15 -12.53
CA ILE A 117 6.98 0.36 -13.49
C ILE A 117 6.45 0.27 -14.93
N ALA A 118 5.83 -0.86 -15.29
CA ALA A 118 5.25 -1.05 -16.63
C ALA A 118 4.14 -0.04 -16.92
N ALA A 119 3.24 0.19 -15.98
CA ALA A 119 2.17 1.18 -16.07
C ALA A 119 2.73 2.60 -16.26
N LEU A 120 3.74 3.00 -15.48
CA LEU A 120 4.37 4.31 -15.59
C LEU A 120 5.05 4.50 -16.94
N LYS A 121 5.84 3.53 -17.39
CA LYS A 121 6.53 3.57 -18.70
C LYS A 121 5.55 3.65 -19.87
N ALA A 122 4.38 3.02 -19.74
CA ALA A 122 3.31 3.10 -20.75
C ALA A 122 2.57 4.45 -20.76
N GLY A 123 2.87 5.35 -19.82
CA GLY A 123 2.24 6.66 -19.70
C GLY A 123 0.92 6.66 -18.92
N SER A 124 0.51 5.56 -18.33
CA SER A 124 -0.69 5.48 -17.47
C SER A 124 -0.53 6.33 -16.21
N GLN A 125 -1.62 6.91 -15.72
CA GLN A 125 -1.67 7.40 -14.36
C GLN A 125 -1.70 6.19 -13.40
N LEU A 126 -0.79 6.14 -12.45
CA LEU A 126 -0.72 5.05 -11.46
C LEU A 126 -1.46 5.46 -10.18
N ALA A 127 -2.64 4.87 -9.92
CA ALA A 127 -3.31 4.93 -8.62
C ALA A 127 -2.68 3.85 -7.74
N LEU A 128 -1.75 4.23 -6.87
CA LEU A 128 -0.86 3.31 -6.17
C LEU A 128 -1.34 3.05 -4.74
N ALA A 129 -1.83 1.83 -4.49
CA ALA A 129 -2.13 1.31 -3.16
C ALA A 129 -1.05 0.33 -2.65
N ASN A 130 -0.19 -0.17 -3.54
CA ASN A 130 0.93 -1.05 -3.20
C ASN A 130 2.09 -0.24 -2.63
N LYS A 131 2.14 -0.13 -1.31
CA LYS A 131 3.19 0.64 -0.61
C LYS A 131 4.58 0.03 -0.77
N GLU A 132 4.65 -1.27 -0.95
CA GLU A 132 5.91 -2.00 -1.12
C GLU A 132 6.64 -1.58 -2.39
N SER A 133 5.93 -1.17 -3.45
CA SER A 133 6.54 -0.58 -4.64
C SER A 133 7.34 0.70 -4.33
N VAL A 134 6.88 1.51 -3.37
CA VAL A 134 7.62 2.71 -2.94
C VAL A 134 8.73 2.34 -1.95
N VAL A 135 8.43 1.48 -0.97
CA VAL A 135 9.33 1.13 0.12
C VAL A 135 10.52 0.28 -0.36
N ALA A 136 10.29 -0.70 -1.21
CA ALA A 136 11.35 -1.56 -1.75
C ALA A 136 11.93 -1.00 -3.05
N GLY A 137 11.07 -0.54 -3.97
CA GLY A 137 11.49 -0.09 -5.29
C GLY A 137 12.19 1.26 -5.33
N GLY A 138 11.91 2.16 -4.36
CA GLY A 138 12.60 3.44 -4.27
C GLY A 138 12.68 4.19 -5.59
N HIS A 139 13.90 4.62 -5.96
CA HIS A 139 14.13 5.38 -7.18
C HIS A 139 13.80 4.60 -8.46
N LEU A 140 13.82 3.25 -8.45
CA LEU A 140 13.43 2.44 -9.62
C LEU A 140 11.99 2.72 -10.05
N LEU A 141 11.08 2.89 -9.06
CA LEU A 141 9.70 3.28 -9.33
C LEU A 141 9.62 4.70 -9.88
N PHE A 142 10.24 5.67 -9.19
CA PHE A 142 10.11 7.08 -9.55
C PHE A 142 10.78 7.43 -10.88
N SER A 143 11.92 6.77 -11.20
CA SER A 143 12.61 6.95 -12.49
C SER A 143 11.83 6.38 -13.69
N ALA A 144 10.84 5.52 -13.45
CA ALA A 144 9.99 4.99 -14.51
C ALA A 144 8.91 5.98 -14.99
N GLN A 145 8.70 7.08 -14.28
CA GLN A 145 7.75 8.11 -14.67
C GLN A 145 8.19 8.78 -15.99
N VAL A 146 7.25 8.94 -16.90
CA VAL A 146 7.48 9.64 -18.19
C VAL A 146 6.96 11.07 -18.16
N ARG A 147 6.30 11.47 -17.08
CA ARG A 147 5.85 12.84 -16.78
C ARG A 147 5.71 13.07 -15.28
N GLU A 148 5.69 14.32 -14.87
CA GLU A 148 5.45 14.70 -13.47
C GLU A 148 4.04 14.31 -13.01
N ASN A 149 3.90 14.06 -11.71
CA ASN A 149 2.62 13.76 -11.05
C ASN A 149 1.89 12.55 -11.64
N GLN A 150 2.64 11.54 -12.06
CA GLN A 150 2.09 10.33 -12.66
C GLN A 150 1.65 9.29 -11.61
N ILE A 151 2.00 9.48 -10.34
CA ILE A 151 1.62 8.59 -9.23
C ILE A 151 0.61 9.31 -8.34
N ASN A 152 -0.59 8.72 -8.19
CA ASN A 152 -1.63 9.15 -7.26
C ASN A 152 -1.63 8.20 -6.05
N PRO A 153 -1.33 8.66 -4.84
CA PRO A 153 -1.34 7.80 -3.66
C PRO A 153 -2.77 7.40 -3.29
N VAL A 154 -2.96 6.11 -3.02
CA VAL A 154 -4.25 5.52 -2.61
C VAL A 154 -4.24 5.15 -1.13
N ASP A 155 -3.08 4.94 -0.52
CA ASP A 155 -3.00 4.81 0.94
C ASP A 155 -3.65 6.04 1.60
N SER A 156 -4.48 5.83 2.64
CA SER A 156 -5.34 6.89 3.20
C SER A 156 -4.54 8.08 3.74
N GLU A 157 -3.45 7.82 4.42
CA GLU A 157 -2.57 8.83 5.01
C GLU A 157 -1.87 9.65 3.93
N HIS A 158 -1.35 8.99 2.90
CA HIS A 158 -0.66 9.67 1.79
C HIS A 158 -1.65 10.44 0.91
N SER A 159 -2.83 9.89 0.67
CA SER A 159 -3.92 10.62 0.01
C SER A 159 -4.30 11.88 0.79
N ALA A 160 -4.36 11.80 2.12
CA ALA A 160 -4.66 12.96 2.98
C ALA A 160 -3.56 14.03 2.91
N ILE A 161 -2.29 13.64 2.97
CA ILE A 161 -1.15 14.54 2.79
C ILE A 161 -1.22 15.21 1.40
N TRP A 162 -1.38 14.42 0.35
CA TRP A 162 -1.49 14.92 -1.03
C TRP A 162 -2.62 15.93 -1.22
N GLN A 163 -3.78 15.68 -0.58
CA GLN A 163 -4.90 16.62 -0.58
C GLN A 163 -4.55 17.91 0.18
N SER A 164 -3.91 17.81 1.33
CA SER A 164 -3.53 18.95 2.19
C SER A 164 -2.42 19.80 1.56
N LEU A 165 -1.48 19.20 0.83
CA LEU A 165 -0.43 19.89 0.08
C LEU A 165 -0.96 20.84 -1.02
N ARG A 166 -2.21 20.66 -1.45
CA ARG A 166 -2.85 21.59 -2.41
C ARG A 166 -3.13 22.99 -1.81
N SER A 167 -2.96 23.15 -0.50
CA SER A 167 -3.23 24.40 0.22
C SER A 167 -2.05 25.36 0.25
N GLY A 168 -0.89 24.96 -0.25
CA GLY A 168 0.33 25.75 -0.32
C GLY A 168 1.34 25.21 -1.31
N THR A 169 2.52 25.79 -1.33
CA THR A 169 3.65 25.33 -2.14
C THR A 169 4.54 24.38 -1.33
N HIS A 170 5.32 23.56 -2.00
CA HIS A 170 6.27 22.64 -1.34
C HIS A 170 7.31 23.37 -0.45
N ALA A 171 7.70 24.57 -0.85
CA ALA A 171 8.64 25.41 -0.08
C ALA A 171 8.06 25.92 1.24
N GLU A 172 6.74 26.01 1.34
CA GLU A 172 6.03 26.46 2.54
C GLU A 172 5.72 25.32 3.52
N VAL A 173 5.99 24.05 3.16
CA VAL A 173 5.78 22.92 4.07
C VAL A 173 6.82 22.95 5.17
N ALA A 174 6.40 23.04 6.43
CA ALA A 174 7.26 22.87 7.59
C ALA A 174 7.47 21.40 7.89
N LYS A 175 6.40 20.62 8.03
CA LYS A 175 6.47 19.16 8.23
C LYS A 175 5.19 18.45 7.77
N LEU A 176 5.30 17.15 7.60
CA LEU A 176 4.18 16.23 7.44
C LEU A 176 3.86 15.57 8.79
N VAL A 177 2.58 15.35 9.07
CA VAL A 177 2.14 14.64 10.28
C VAL A 177 1.28 13.46 9.85
N VAL A 178 1.85 12.26 9.97
CA VAL A 178 1.18 11.00 9.63
C VAL A 178 0.42 10.50 10.84
N THR A 179 -0.88 10.25 10.70
CA THR A 179 -1.69 9.72 11.80
C THR A 179 -1.67 8.19 11.82
N ALA A 180 -1.79 7.61 12.99
CA ALA A 180 -1.91 6.18 13.20
C ALA A 180 -3.14 5.88 14.06
N SER A 181 -3.88 4.78 13.80
CA SER A 181 -4.93 4.33 14.73
C SER A 181 -4.39 3.90 16.09
N GLY A 182 -3.11 3.52 16.13
CA GLY A 182 -2.43 2.94 17.29
C GLY A 182 -2.59 1.42 17.40
N GLY A 183 -3.38 0.81 16.51
CA GLY A 183 -3.61 -0.64 16.51
C GLY A 183 -4.39 -1.14 17.75
N PRO A 184 -4.55 -2.48 17.89
CA PRO A 184 -5.30 -3.08 18.98
C PRO A 184 -4.58 -3.01 20.34
N PHE A 185 -3.26 -2.79 20.37
CA PHE A 185 -2.44 -2.82 21.59
C PHE A 185 -1.98 -1.44 22.05
N ARG A 186 -2.66 -0.38 21.60
CA ARG A 186 -2.39 1.00 22.02
C ARG A 186 -2.42 1.12 23.55
N GLY A 187 -1.37 1.71 24.11
CA GLY A 187 -1.20 1.87 25.57
C GLY A 187 -0.61 0.66 26.30
N TRP A 188 -0.40 -0.46 25.62
CA TRP A 188 0.29 -1.62 26.20
C TRP A 188 1.80 -1.36 26.25
N LYS A 189 2.45 -1.92 27.28
CA LYS A 189 3.92 -1.95 27.36
C LYS A 189 4.45 -3.21 26.72
N ARG A 190 5.74 -3.21 26.32
CA ARG A 190 6.36 -4.34 25.65
C ARG A 190 6.19 -5.67 26.43
N ALA A 191 6.29 -5.63 27.76
CA ALA A 191 6.09 -6.81 28.60
C ALA A 191 4.66 -7.38 28.55
N ASP A 192 3.67 -6.55 28.29
CA ASP A 192 2.26 -7.00 28.19
C ASP A 192 2.01 -7.74 26.85
N MET A 193 2.90 -7.58 25.88
CA MET A 193 2.74 -8.08 24.52
C MET A 193 3.40 -9.46 24.26
N GLU A 194 4.03 -10.08 25.27
CA GLU A 194 4.77 -11.34 25.10
C GLU A 194 3.90 -12.51 24.59
N ASN A 195 2.62 -12.54 24.98
CA ASN A 195 1.71 -13.65 24.70
C ASN A 195 0.58 -13.30 23.72
N ILE A 196 0.76 -12.28 22.90
CA ILE A 196 -0.23 -11.90 21.87
C ILE A 196 -0.32 -13.01 20.81
N THR A 197 -1.55 -13.43 20.52
CA THR A 197 -1.83 -14.41 19.46
C THR A 197 -2.17 -13.73 18.12
N PRO A 198 -2.05 -14.46 16.98
CA PRO A 198 -2.49 -13.95 15.68
C PRO A 198 -3.94 -13.45 15.69
N GLU A 199 -4.85 -14.17 16.34
CA GLU A 199 -6.28 -13.81 16.39
C GLU A 199 -6.49 -12.47 17.12
N GLN A 200 -5.75 -12.23 18.22
CA GLN A 200 -5.79 -10.95 18.91
C GLN A 200 -5.25 -9.81 18.05
N ALA A 201 -4.12 -10.03 17.37
CA ALA A 201 -3.48 -9.03 16.54
C ALA A 201 -4.28 -8.72 15.26
N LEU A 202 -5.06 -9.68 14.75
CA LEU A 202 -5.95 -9.49 13.60
C LEU A 202 -7.23 -8.71 13.95
N HIS A 203 -7.52 -8.48 15.24
CA HIS A 203 -8.72 -7.74 15.65
C HIS A 203 -8.46 -6.22 15.67
N HIS A 204 -8.44 -5.61 14.47
CA HIS A 204 -8.23 -4.16 14.36
C HIS A 204 -9.48 -3.38 14.81
N PRO A 205 -9.34 -2.32 15.65
CA PRO A 205 -10.50 -1.63 16.23
C PRO A 205 -11.32 -0.81 15.24
N THR A 206 -10.73 -0.37 14.12
CA THR A 206 -11.34 0.62 13.21
C THR A 206 -11.43 0.13 11.78
N TRP A 207 -10.40 -0.54 11.24
CA TRP A 207 -10.26 -0.91 9.85
C TRP A 207 -10.47 -2.41 9.61
N ASN A 208 -11.11 -2.73 8.48
CA ASN A 208 -11.16 -4.11 7.96
C ASN A 208 -10.18 -4.25 6.80
N MET A 209 -9.03 -4.84 7.06
CA MET A 209 -7.89 -4.93 6.15
C MET A 209 -7.45 -6.38 5.95
N GLY A 210 -6.56 -6.60 4.96
CA GLY A 210 -5.91 -7.89 4.79
C GLY A 210 -5.01 -8.25 6.00
N PRO A 211 -4.74 -9.55 6.22
CA PRO A 211 -4.05 -10.02 7.43
C PRO A 211 -2.67 -9.39 7.62
N VAL A 212 -1.84 -9.29 6.57
CA VAL A 212 -0.50 -8.71 6.65
C VAL A 212 -0.55 -7.25 7.10
N VAL A 213 -1.41 -6.43 6.47
CA VAL A 213 -1.55 -5.01 6.83
C VAL A 213 -2.10 -4.86 8.25
N THR A 214 -3.00 -5.74 8.68
CA THR A 214 -3.55 -5.73 10.05
C THR A 214 -2.47 -6.01 11.09
N ILE A 215 -1.61 -7.01 10.86
CA ILE A 215 -0.46 -7.28 11.74
C ILE A 215 0.53 -6.11 11.72
N ASN A 216 0.84 -5.56 10.53
CA ASN A 216 1.70 -4.38 10.42
C ASN A 216 1.12 -3.15 11.15
N SER A 217 -0.20 -3.00 11.18
CA SER A 217 -0.86 -1.96 12.00
C SER A 217 -0.68 -2.22 13.49
N SER A 218 -0.80 -3.47 13.93
CA SER A 218 -0.67 -3.85 15.35
C SER A 218 0.74 -3.59 15.90
N THR A 219 1.78 -3.82 15.09
CA THR A 219 3.19 -3.60 15.44
C THR A 219 3.67 -2.17 15.17
N LEU A 220 2.82 -1.32 14.58
CA LEU A 220 3.17 -0.02 13.99
C LEU A 220 4.22 -0.10 12.86
N MET A 221 4.54 -1.29 12.35
CA MET A 221 5.36 -1.41 11.14
C MET A 221 4.70 -0.75 9.94
N ASN A 222 3.36 -0.87 9.80
CA ASN A 222 2.62 -0.14 8.76
C ASN A 222 2.94 1.34 8.77
N LYS A 223 3.01 1.95 9.96
CA LYS A 223 3.33 3.37 10.12
C LYS A 223 4.81 3.66 9.79
N GLY A 224 5.69 2.73 10.10
CA GLY A 224 7.09 2.82 9.66
C GLY A 224 7.24 2.82 8.13
N LEU A 225 6.54 1.91 7.46
CA LEU A 225 6.50 1.86 5.99
C LEU A 225 5.91 3.16 5.40
N GLU A 226 4.88 3.71 6.01
CA GLU A 226 4.25 4.96 5.58
C GLU A 226 5.13 6.18 5.77
N VAL A 227 6.00 6.22 6.79
CA VAL A 227 7.03 7.28 6.90
C VAL A 227 8.00 7.23 5.73
N ILE A 228 8.41 6.02 5.31
CA ILE A 228 9.25 5.84 4.12
C ILE A 228 8.52 6.31 2.85
N GLU A 229 7.26 5.91 2.69
CA GLU A 229 6.45 6.35 1.55
C GLU A 229 6.28 7.87 1.52
N ALA A 230 5.89 8.49 2.63
CA ALA A 230 5.68 9.94 2.73
C ALA A 230 6.94 10.71 2.33
N SER A 231 8.10 10.27 2.83
CA SER A 231 9.38 10.88 2.48
C SER A 231 9.64 10.84 0.96
N ARG A 232 9.41 9.69 0.34
CA ARG A 232 9.67 9.47 -1.08
C ARG A 232 8.64 10.10 -2.00
N LEU A 233 7.34 9.92 -1.70
CA LEU A 233 6.25 10.46 -2.52
C LEU A 233 6.24 11.99 -2.54
N PHE A 234 6.55 12.61 -1.40
CA PHE A 234 6.43 14.07 -1.25
C PHE A 234 7.79 14.77 -1.18
N ASN A 235 8.90 14.04 -1.34
CA ASN A 235 10.27 14.58 -1.27
C ASN A 235 10.49 15.44 -0.01
N VAL A 236 10.10 14.91 1.16
CA VAL A 236 10.27 15.53 2.47
C VAL A 236 11.23 14.67 3.30
N SER A 237 12.22 15.31 3.92
CA SER A 237 13.21 14.56 4.72
C SER A 237 12.55 13.90 5.95
N PRO A 238 13.05 12.72 6.39
CA PRO A 238 12.45 11.95 7.49
C PRO A 238 12.31 12.73 8.80
N GLU A 239 13.20 13.69 9.05
CA GLU A 239 13.20 14.56 10.24
C GLU A 239 12.02 15.53 10.25
N ARG A 240 11.43 15.77 9.09
CA ARG A 240 10.25 16.63 8.90
C ARG A 240 8.96 15.83 8.76
N ILE A 241 8.94 14.56 9.20
CA ILE A 241 7.76 13.71 9.20
C ILE A 241 7.49 13.26 10.62
N ASP A 242 6.49 13.83 11.27
CA ASP A 242 6.03 13.41 12.59
C ASP A 242 4.99 12.28 12.47
N VAL A 243 4.87 11.47 13.52
CA VAL A 243 3.82 10.45 13.66
C VAL A 243 3.03 10.74 14.93
N THR A 244 1.70 10.74 14.83
CA THR A 244 0.80 10.90 15.97
C THR A 244 -0.28 9.83 15.97
N VAL A 245 -0.66 9.35 17.14
CA VAL A 245 -1.73 8.35 17.30
C VAL A 245 -3.08 9.06 17.36
N HIS A 246 -4.00 8.73 16.47
CA HIS A 246 -5.38 9.25 16.38
C HIS A 246 -6.37 8.07 16.31
N PRO A 247 -6.84 7.57 17.45
CA PRO A 247 -7.60 6.32 17.52
C PRO A 247 -8.91 6.32 16.74
N GLN A 248 -9.54 7.49 16.59
CA GLN A 248 -10.81 7.62 15.87
C GLN A 248 -10.65 7.49 14.35
N SER A 249 -9.42 7.65 13.83
CA SER A 249 -9.08 7.58 12.40
C SER A 249 -9.99 8.46 11.51
N ILE A 250 -10.38 9.63 12.01
CA ILE A 250 -11.16 10.63 11.26
C ILE A 250 -10.23 11.60 10.52
N VAL A 251 -9.16 12.06 11.18
CA VAL A 251 -8.08 12.82 10.54
C VAL A 251 -7.06 11.80 10.03
N HIS A 252 -6.93 11.73 8.70
CA HIS A 252 -6.08 10.70 8.08
C HIS A 252 -4.61 11.10 7.94
N SER A 253 -4.28 12.37 7.90
CA SER A 253 -2.95 12.98 8.06
C SER A 253 -3.04 14.48 7.88
N MET A 254 -1.93 15.18 8.14
CA MET A 254 -1.88 16.65 8.16
C MET A 254 -0.59 17.15 7.52
N VAL A 255 -0.62 18.41 7.05
CA VAL A 255 0.55 19.16 6.62
C VAL A 255 0.62 20.43 7.48
N GLU A 256 1.74 20.62 8.16
CA GLU A 256 2.05 21.87 8.87
C GLU A 256 2.87 22.77 7.95
N PHE A 257 2.45 24.03 7.84
CA PHE A 257 3.12 25.05 7.03
C PHE A 257 3.99 25.98 7.89
N VAL A 258 4.90 26.69 7.25
CA VAL A 258 5.91 27.55 7.91
C VAL A 258 5.31 28.70 8.73
N ASP A 259 4.06 29.07 8.49
CA ASP A 259 3.31 30.07 9.26
C ASP A 259 2.64 29.49 10.51
N GLY A 260 2.78 28.17 10.74
CA GLY A 260 2.16 27.45 11.85
C GLY A 260 0.76 26.92 11.57
N ALA A 261 0.20 27.16 10.38
CA ALA A 261 -1.08 26.58 10.00
C ALA A 261 -0.94 25.06 9.76
N THR A 262 -1.92 24.29 10.25
CA THR A 262 -2.01 22.85 9.98
C THR A 262 -3.26 22.56 9.17
N ILE A 263 -3.09 21.99 7.99
CA ILE A 263 -4.18 21.58 7.10
C ILE A 263 -4.30 20.06 7.13
N CYS A 264 -5.52 19.56 7.32
CA CYS A 264 -5.78 18.11 7.39
C CYS A 264 -6.92 17.69 6.46
N GLN A 265 -6.92 16.43 6.06
CA GLN A 265 -8.08 15.79 5.46
C GLN A 265 -8.78 14.95 6.53
N ALA A 266 -10.09 15.18 6.70
CA ALA A 266 -10.93 14.46 7.65
C ALA A 266 -12.13 13.83 6.95
N SER A 267 -12.38 12.55 7.24
CA SER A 267 -13.55 11.79 6.81
C SER A 267 -13.70 10.53 7.68
N PRO A 268 -14.89 9.92 7.75
CA PRO A 268 -15.01 8.57 8.27
C PRO A 268 -14.07 7.61 7.54
N PRO A 269 -13.56 6.54 8.21
CA PRO A 269 -12.66 5.58 7.59
C PRO A 269 -13.32 4.82 6.44
N ASP A 270 -12.92 5.14 5.21
CA ASP A 270 -13.46 4.50 4.00
C ASP A 270 -12.45 4.61 2.85
N MET A 271 -11.87 3.48 2.45
CA MET A 271 -10.87 3.45 1.38
C MET A 271 -11.41 3.83 0.01
N ARG A 272 -12.73 3.84 -0.20
CA ARG A 272 -13.32 4.31 -1.46
C ARG A 272 -12.98 5.77 -1.74
N LEU A 273 -12.79 6.60 -0.70
CA LEU A 273 -12.47 8.01 -0.87
C LEU A 273 -11.07 8.21 -1.50
N PRO A 274 -9.96 7.68 -0.94
CA PRO A 274 -8.65 7.79 -1.58
C PRO A 274 -8.56 7.02 -2.91
N ILE A 275 -9.24 5.87 -3.04
CA ILE A 275 -9.32 5.13 -4.30
C ILE A 275 -9.98 6.00 -5.39
N ALA A 276 -11.12 6.59 -5.09
CA ALA A 276 -11.84 7.46 -6.02
C ALA A 276 -10.98 8.63 -6.48
N LEU A 277 -10.28 9.29 -5.55
CA LEU A 277 -9.37 10.37 -5.88
C LEU A 277 -8.17 9.88 -6.69
N GLY A 278 -7.62 8.71 -6.37
CA GLY A 278 -6.56 8.07 -7.15
C GLY A 278 -6.95 7.81 -8.60
N LEU A 279 -8.20 7.38 -8.83
CA LEU A 279 -8.75 7.11 -10.16
C LEU A 279 -9.12 8.39 -10.94
N SER A 280 -9.53 9.47 -10.28
CA SER A 280 -10.15 10.62 -10.92
C SER A 280 -9.39 11.95 -10.82
N ALA A 281 -8.26 11.97 -10.13
CA ALA A 281 -7.52 13.21 -9.93
C ALA A 281 -7.24 13.99 -11.23
N PRO A 282 -7.31 15.30 -11.19
CA PRO A 282 -7.47 16.17 -10.00
C PRO A 282 -8.92 16.33 -9.50
N ASP A 283 -9.89 15.74 -10.18
CA ASP A 283 -11.32 15.91 -9.91
C ASP A 283 -11.77 15.10 -8.68
N ARG A 284 -12.78 15.61 -7.96
CA ARG A 284 -13.51 14.85 -6.94
C ARG A 284 -14.82 14.31 -7.53
N MET A 285 -15.13 13.07 -7.19
CA MET A 285 -16.40 12.44 -7.56
C MET A 285 -17.43 12.60 -6.45
N THR A 286 -18.69 12.62 -6.81
CA THR A 286 -19.83 12.62 -5.86
C THR A 286 -20.17 11.21 -5.38
N ASN A 287 -20.88 11.08 -4.28
CA ASN A 287 -21.42 9.80 -3.79
C ASN A 287 -20.37 8.68 -3.59
N VAL A 288 -19.17 9.03 -3.16
CA VAL A 288 -18.08 8.06 -2.95
C VAL A 288 -18.15 7.44 -1.55
N ALA A 289 -18.13 8.28 -0.52
CA ALA A 289 -18.12 7.90 0.89
C ALA A 289 -19.00 8.83 1.72
N ALA A 290 -19.34 8.41 2.95
CA ALA A 290 -20.07 9.25 3.87
C ALA A 290 -19.25 10.47 4.32
N ALA A 291 -19.89 11.61 4.49
CA ALA A 291 -19.27 12.78 5.09
C ALA A 291 -19.30 12.69 6.63
N CYS A 292 -18.45 13.48 7.29
CA CYS A 292 -18.57 13.71 8.73
C CYS A 292 -19.90 14.42 9.04
N ASP A 293 -20.53 14.01 10.14
CA ASP A 293 -21.76 14.64 10.63
C ASP A 293 -21.41 15.80 11.59
N TRP A 294 -21.32 17.00 11.05
CA TRP A 294 -20.99 18.20 11.81
C TRP A 294 -22.13 18.73 12.67
N THR A 295 -23.30 18.08 12.66
CA THR A 295 -24.44 18.44 13.53
C THR A 295 -24.33 17.78 14.90
N LYS A 296 -23.40 16.84 15.09
CA LYS A 296 -23.16 16.13 16.35
C LYS A 296 -21.87 16.57 16.99
N ALA A 297 -21.85 16.60 18.31
CA ALA A 297 -20.63 16.78 19.07
C ALA A 297 -19.68 15.60 18.82
N ALA A 298 -18.40 15.90 18.59
CA ALA A 298 -17.36 14.89 18.42
C ALA A 298 -16.10 15.31 19.19
N THR A 299 -15.35 14.33 19.67
CA THR A 299 -14.04 14.53 20.30
C THR A 299 -13.01 13.76 19.51
N TRP A 300 -11.97 14.44 19.08
CA TRP A 300 -10.82 13.87 18.43
C TRP A 300 -9.59 13.98 19.33
N THR A 301 -8.88 12.89 19.50
CA THR A 301 -7.71 12.84 20.37
C THR A 301 -6.46 12.52 19.57
N PHE A 302 -5.35 13.13 19.97
CA PHE A 302 -4.03 12.88 19.40
C PHE A 302 -3.08 12.56 20.55
N GLU A 303 -2.32 11.46 20.42
CA GLU A 303 -1.42 10.97 21.44
C GLU A 303 -0.01 10.81 20.86
N PRO A 304 1.04 11.04 21.64
CA PRO A 304 2.40 10.76 21.19
C PRO A 304 2.60 9.27 20.91
N LEU A 305 3.51 8.95 19.98
CA LEU A 305 3.94 7.59 19.74
C LEU A 305 4.74 7.06 20.92
N ASP A 306 4.51 5.81 21.33
CA ASP A 306 5.33 5.10 22.32
C ASP A 306 6.39 4.27 21.58
N ASP A 307 7.53 4.89 21.28
CA ASP A 307 8.64 4.26 20.54
C ASP A 307 9.34 3.15 21.34
N GLU A 308 9.21 3.12 22.65
CA GLU A 308 9.77 2.05 23.49
C GLU A 308 8.95 0.77 23.36
N ALA A 309 7.61 0.89 23.41
CA ALA A 309 6.71 -0.24 23.22
C ALA A 309 6.67 -0.71 21.77
N PHE A 310 6.73 0.24 20.79
CA PHE A 310 6.58 -0.01 19.36
C PHE A 310 7.76 0.57 18.54
N PRO A 311 8.91 -0.10 18.50
CA PRO A 311 10.14 0.44 17.90
C PRO A 311 10.14 0.46 16.37
N ALA A 312 9.12 -0.07 15.68
CA ALA A 312 9.10 -0.27 14.23
C ALA A 312 9.24 1.06 13.45
N VAL A 313 8.65 2.16 13.93
CA VAL A 313 8.75 3.47 13.27
C VAL A 313 10.18 4.00 13.30
N GLN A 314 10.87 3.88 14.44
CA GLN A 314 12.26 4.31 14.55
C GLN A 314 13.20 3.42 13.72
N LEU A 315 12.91 2.11 13.64
CA LEU A 315 13.66 1.19 12.77
C LEU A 315 13.50 1.59 11.28
N ALA A 316 12.29 1.92 10.85
CA ALA A 316 12.02 2.38 9.50
C ALA A 316 12.71 3.72 9.17
N ARG A 317 12.74 4.67 10.12
CA ARG A 317 13.49 5.93 9.97
C ARG A 317 14.98 5.66 9.81
N HIS A 318 15.54 4.76 10.62
CA HIS A 318 16.95 4.37 10.50
C HIS A 318 17.25 3.78 9.11
N CYS A 319 16.43 2.87 8.62
CA CYS A 319 16.59 2.28 7.29
C CYS A 319 16.50 3.34 6.18
N LEU A 320 15.53 4.24 6.26
CA LEU A 320 15.36 5.31 5.28
C LEU A 320 16.56 6.26 5.23
N ALA A 321 17.13 6.59 6.38
CA ALA A 321 18.34 7.42 6.46
C ALA A 321 19.60 6.69 5.96
N ALA A 322 19.63 5.35 6.05
CA ALA A 322 20.78 4.56 5.65
C ALA A 322 20.87 4.35 4.14
N SER A 323 19.87 3.72 3.51
CA SER A 323 19.81 3.54 2.05
C SER A 323 18.48 2.91 1.59
N GLU A 324 18.23 2.91 0.26
CA GLU A 324 17.10 2.18 -0.33
C GLU A 324 17.20 0.66 -0.13
N LYS A 325 18.40 0.12 -0.08
CA LYS A 325 18.63 -1.30 0.20
C LYS A 325 18.19 -1.69 1.60
N HIS A 326 18.40 -0.82 2.58
CA HIS A 326 17.92 -1.06 3.95
C HIS A 326 16.38 -1.08 4.02
N THR A 327 15.69 -0.21 3.28
CA THR A 327 14.23 -0.22 3.28
C THR A 327 13.65 -1.44 2.57
N ALA A 328 14.30 -1.96 1.52
CA ALA A 328 13.92 -3.21 0.87
C ALA A 328 14.11 -4.41 1.80
N VAL A 329 15.27 -4.49 2.51
CA VAL A 329 15.53 -5.55 3.51
C VAL A 329 14.52 -5.48 4.66
N LEU A 330 14.21 -4.28 5.17
CA LEU A 330 13.18 -4.09 6.20
C LEU A 330 11.85 -4.66 5.74
N ASN A 331 11.41 -4.33 4.51
CA ASN A 331 10.15 -4.81 3.97
C ASN A 331 10.13 -6.34 3.82
N ALA A 332 11.14 -6.92 3.17
CA ALA A 332 11.21 -8.36 2.92
C ALA A 332 11.29 -9.19 4.22
N ALA A 333 12.10 -8.75 5.18
CA ALA A 333 12.21 -9.41 6.48
C ALA A 333 10.91 -9.30 7.28
N ASN A 334 10.22 -8.15 7.20
CA ASN A 334 8.94 -7.96 7.88
C ASN A 334 7.84 -8.87 7.29
N GLU A 335 7.71 -8.95 5.97
CA GLU A 335 6.74 -9.87 5.35
C GLU A 335 6.95 -11.31 5.83
N GLN A 336 8.21 -11.77 5.84
CA GLN A 336 8.56 -13.13 6.28
C GLN A 336 8.22 -13.36 7.77
N ALA A 337 8.54 -12.37 8.63
CA ALA A 337 8.24 -12.45 10.06
C ALA A 337 6.72 -12.41 10.34
N VAL A 338 5.97 -11.59 9.61
CA VAL A 338 4.50 -11.52 9.72
C VAL A 338 3.86 -12.85 9.32
N HIS A 339 4.29 -13.47 8.21
CA HIS A 339 3.79 -14.77 7.80
C HIS A 339 4.11 -15.85 8.85
N ALA A 340 5.33 -15.85 9.39
CA ALA A 340 5.70 -16.79 10.44
C ALA A 340 4.88 -16.61 11.73
N PHE A 341 4.53 -15.38 12.09
CA PHE A 341 3.64 -15.11 13.21
C PHE A 341 2.21 -15.61 12.93
N LEU A 342 1.66 -15.33 11.74
CA LEU A 342 0.33 -15.81 11.35
C LEU A 342 0.25 -17.35 11.34
N ASP A 343 1.35 -18.03 11.02
CA ASP A 343 1.50 -19.48 11.05
C ASP A 343 1.84 -20.05 12.45
N HIS A 344 1.80 -19.23 13.51
CA HIS A 344 2.18 -19.61 14.88
C HIS A 344 3.63 -20.13 15.03
N ARG A 345 4.54 -19.76 14.12
CA ARG A 345 5.97 -20.14 14.17
C ARG A 345 6.88 -19.10 14.81
N LEU A 346 6.34 -17.90 15.08
CA LEU A 346 7.07 -16.78 15.66
C LEU A 346 6.18 -16.08 16.70
N PRO A 347 6.69 -15.70 17.88
CA PRO A 347 5.93 -14.87 18.83
C PRO A 347 5.75 -13.45 18.31
N TYR A 348 4.75 -12.72 18.80
CA TYR A 348 4.41 -11.36 18.35
C TYR A 348 5.60 -10.38 18.39
N LEU A 349 6.31 -10.32 19.52
CA LEU A 349 7.49 -9.47 19.67
C LEU A 349 8.63 -9.89 18.74
N GLY A 350 8.69 -11.16 18.37
CA GLY A 350 9.65 -11.71 17.43
C GLY A 350 9.54 -11.09 16.03
N ILE A 351 8.39 -10.50 15.65
CA ILE A 351 8.22 -9.89 14.34
C ILE A 351 9.25 -8.77 14.13
N VAL A 352 9.22 -7.73 14.93
CA VAL A 352 10.12 -6.57 14.81
C VAL A 352 11.56 -6.94 15.19
N ASP A 353 11.74 -7.82 16.18
CA ASP A 353 13.06 -8.29 16.60
C ASP A 353 13.78 -9.07 15.49
N THR A 354 13.06 -9.90 14.72
CA THR A 354 13.62 -10.60 13.54
C THR A 354 14.03 -9.61 12.46
N VAL A 355 13.17 -8.62 12.15
CA VAL A 355 13.50 -7.57 11.16
C VAL A 355 14.78 -6.85 11.56
N LYS A 356 14.89 -6.42 12.81
CA LYS A 356 16.09 -5.76 13.32
C LYS A 356 17.30 -6.67 13.21
N ALA A 357 17.21 -7.94 13.59
CA ALA A 357 18.33 -8.87 13.53
C ALA A 357 18.81 -9.14 12.09
N VAL A 358 17.89 -9.19 11.10
CA VAL A 358 18.25 -9.32 9.68
C VAL A 358 19.01 -8.07 9.20
N LEU A 359 18.50 -6.88 9.54
CA LEU A 359 19.16 -5.61 9.21
C LEU A 359 20.57 -5.53 9.81
N ASP A 360 20.73 -5.88 11.10
CA ASP A 360 22.02 -5.88 11.78
C ASP A 360 23.01 -6.86 11.10
N GLN A 361 22.56 -8.02 10.62
CA GLN A 361 23.39 -9.00 9.90
C GLN A 361 23.80 -8.53 8.51
N MET A 362 22.98 -7.71 7.86
CA MET A 362 23.21 -7.27 6.49
C MET A 362 23.84 -5.88 6.39
N ASP A 363 23.87 -5.10 7.46
CA ASP A 363 24.27 -3.69 7.46
C ASP A 363 25.62 -3.43 6.76
N ALA A 364 26.64 -4.26 7.03
CA ALA A 364 27.95 -4.10 6.41
C ALA A 364 27.91 -4.32 4.86
N GLU A 365 27.05 -5.21 4.38
CA GLU A 365 26.87 -5.50 2.97
C GLU A 365 26.07 -4.38 2.27
N LEU A 366 25.14 -3.74 3.00
CA LEU A 366 24.26 -2.69 2.48
C LEU A 366 24.92 -1.31 2.39
N ARG A 367 26.03 -1.08 3.09
CA ARG A 367 26.75 0.22 3.14
C ARG A 367 27.49 0.60 1.87
N GLY A 368 27.56 -0.27 0.86
CA GLY A 368 28.25 -0.01 -0.40
C GLY A 368 27.50 1.00 -1.28
N ASN A 369 26.96 0.54 -2.41
CA ASN A 369 26.08 1.36 -3.26
C ASN A 369 24.70 1.53 -2.60
N PRO A 370 24.25 2.76 -2.27
CA PRO A 370 22.98 2.98 -1.57
C PRO A 370 21.75 2.77 -2.46
N LEU A 371 21.90 2.77 -3.78
CA LEU A 371 20.83 2.62 -4.76
C LEU A 371 20.90 1.25 -5.44
N PHE A 372 19.78 0.79 -5.95
CA PHE A 372 19.71 -0.37 -6.83
C PHE A 372 20.14 0.01 -8.26
N THR A 373 20.72 -0.93 -8.99
CA THR A 373 20.99 -0.75 -10.43
C THR A 373 19.78 -1.09 -11.27
N ASP A 374 18.99 -2.08 -10.83
CA ASP A 374 17.80 -2.58 -11.51
C ASP A 374 16.90 -3.36 -10.54
N VAL A 375 15.76 -3.84 -11.06
CA VAL A 375 14.79 -4.62 -10.28
C VAL A 375 15.31 -6.01 -9.92
N GLU A 376 16.18 -6.59 -10.75
CA GLU A 376 16.76 -7.91 -10.47
C GLU A 376 17.67 -7.85 -9.24
N GLU A 377 18.52 -6.83 -9.10
CA GLU A 377 19.33 -6.63 -7.89
C GLU A 377 18.46 -6.49 -6.63
N MET A 378 17.34 -5.76 -6.74
CA MET A 378 16.39 -5.61 -5.64
C MET A 378 15.76 -6.98 -5.27
N ASN A 379 15.28 -7.73 -6.26
CA ASN A 379 14.67 -9.05 -6.05
C ASN A 379 15.66 -10.02 -5.39
N GLN A 380 16.92 -10.04 -5.80
CA GLN A 380 17.96 -10.88 -5.20
C GLN A 380 18.24 -10.48 -3.75
N LEU A 381 18.28 -9.19 -3.46
CA LEU A 381 18.47 -8.71 -2.09
C LEU A 381 17.30 -9.09 -1.18
N GLU A 382 16.06 -8.95 -1.66
CA GLU A 382 14.88 -9.37 -0.90
C GLU A 382 14.86 -10.88 -0.65
N LEU A 383 15.23 -11.70 -1.64
CA LEU A 383 15.36 -13.16 -1.46
C LEU A 383 16.37 -13.50 -0.36
N GLU A 384 17.51 -12.85 -0.35
CA GLU A 384 18.52 -13.05 0.71
C GLU A 384 18.02 -12.59 2.08
N ALA A 385 17.33 -11.44 2.16
CA ALA A 385 16.72 -10.97 3.40
C ALA A 385 15.67 -11.96 3.95
N ARG A 386 14.80 -12.50 3.08
CA ARG A 386 13.81 -13.53 3.44
C ARG A 386 14.48 -14.80 3.94
N ARG A 387 15.53 -15.26 3.26
CA ARG A 387 16.30 -16.45 3.67
C ARG A 387 16.94 -16.26 5.05
N ARG A 388 17.48 -15.07 5.35
CA ARG A 388 18.06 -14.76 6.68
C ARG A 388 16.98 -14.69 7.74
N ALA A 389 15.83 -14.09 7.44
CA ALA A 389 14.68 -14.09 8.35
C ALA A 389 14.22 -15.52 8.69
N ASP A 390 14.04 -16.38 7.69
CA ASP A 390 13.68 -17.79 7.90
C ASP A 390 14.69 -18.53 8.76
N ASN A 391 15.99 -18.30 8.54
CA ASN A 391 17.05 -18.90 9.34
C ASN A 391 17.02 -18.47 10.82
N LEU A 392 16.59 -17.24 11.10
CA LEU A 392 16.41 -16.74 12.47
C LEU A 392 15.15 -17.32 13.11
N ILE A 393 14.04 -17.32 12.38
CA ILE A 393 12.75 -17.86 12.83
C ILE A 393 12.86 -19.33 13.18
N ASN A 394 13.53 -20.15 12.36
CA ASN A 394 13.69 -21.58 12.58
C ASN A 394 14.65 -21.94 13.74
N LYS A 395 15.34 -20.95 14.34
CA LYS A 395 16.22 -21.16 15.51
C LYS A 395 15.56 -20.79 16.83
N GLN A 396 14.41 -20.13 16.77
CA GLN A 396 13.62 -19.75 17.95
C GLN A 396 12.64 -20.85 18.34
#